data_34a210a594b2b99504093d5cf5064206
#
_entry.id   34a210a594b2b99504093d5cf5064206
#
_cell.length_a   1.000
_cell.length_b   1.000
_cell.length_c   1.000
_cell.angle_alpha   90.00
_cell.angle_beta   90.00
_cell.angle_gamma   90.00
#
_symmetry.space_group_name_H-M   'P 1'
#
loop_
_entity.id
_entity.type
_entity.pdbx_description
1 polymer ?
#
loop_
_entity_poly.entity_id
_entity_poly.type
_entity_poly.pdbx_seq_one_letter_code
_entity_poly.pdbx_strand_id
1 'polypeptide(L)'
;MKNSKKVIRVGVVGCGYWGPNLIRNLRQSPDCLLKIICDKSEQRLKHMRKLHHDVATTNEYQELLQDAELDAIVVATPVRFHFDMAKAALMAGKHVFVEKPLARTVAEAEELVAIAEQKGLVLMVGHTFLFSPAVRRMKEIIDSGDIGELQYISARRLNLGLFQKDINVAWDLAPHDISIILHLLDEQPSSVSCQGSSHVNRSIEDVTMMYLTFKKNRCAFIQNSWLDPKKVRQMTVVGSRRMIIYDDTEPLEKLKIYDARVEVPPHYDSFAEFQYSYHYGDAYIPYIKQDEPLKLECQHFIDCIRGDATPITGGRAGLEVVRILEASSDSLKQQGQAVSLTKSSTKHGGGNKGTGQNGSAVNGNGQSGEGTVPAGGRSVLAA
;
A
#
# COMPACT_ATOMS: atom_id res chain seq x y z
N MET A 1 40.59 -16.52 -1.72
CA MET A 1 39.91 -16.54 -0.42
C MET A 1 38.51 -16.01 -0.64
N LYS A 2 37.46 -16.83 -0.47
CA LYS A 2 36.08 -16.33 -0.49
C LYS A 2 35.94 -15.41 0.72
N ASN A 3 35.75 -14.09 0.51
CA ASN A 3 35.34 -13.19 1.59
C ASN A 3 34.10 -13.79 2.24
N SER A 4 34.21 -14.27 3.48
CA SER A 4 33.05 -14.73 4.24
C SER A 4 32.14 -13.51 4.39
N LYS A 5 30.98 -13.54 3.74
CA LYS A 5 29.99 -12.46 3.86
C LYS A 5 29.61 -12.35 5.36
N LYS A 6 29.47 -11.12 5.86
CA LYS A 6 29.05 -10.85 7.24
C LYS A 6 27.66 -11.45 7.48
N VAL A 7 27.53 -12.29 8.50
CA VAL A 7 26.26 -12.80 8.99
C VAL A 7 25.56 -11.67 9.77
N ILE A 8 24.33 -11.34 9.42
CA ILE A 8 23.55 -10.28 10.05
C ILE A 8 22.81 -10.84 11.27
N ARG A 9 23.00 -10.21 12.43
CA ARG A 9 22.36 -10.60 13.69
C ARG A 9 21.06 -9.82 13.87
N VAL A 10 19.95 -10.55 13.98
CA VAL A 10 18.59 -9.98 13.97
C VAL A 10 17.86 -10.31 15.27
N GLY A 11 17.19 -9.32 15.84
CA GLY A 11 16.16 -9.48 16.86
C GLY A 11 14.75 -9.30 16.28
N VAL A 12 13.78 -10.05 16.78
CA VAL A 12 12.37 -9.89 16.36
C VAL A 12 11.53 -9.50 17.57
N VAL A 13 10.72 -8.45 17.44
CA VAL A 13 9.73 -8.05 18.45
C VAL A 13 8.31 -8.23 17.93
N GLY A 14 7.51 -9.00 18.69
CA GLY A 14 6.14 -9.38 18.35
C GLY A 14 6.02 -10.81 17.83
N CYS A 15 5.40 -11.68 18.62
CA CYS A 15 5.10 -13.08 18.27
C CYS A 15 3.59 -13.29 18.12
N GLY A 16 2.90 -12.29 17.54
CA GLY A 16 1.47 -12.36 17.23
C GLY A 16 1.17 -13.31 16.08
N TYR A 17 0.17 -12.97 15.28
CA TYR A 17 -0.25 -13.80 14.14
C TYR A 17 0.84 -13.94 13.06
N TRP A 18 1.57 -12.84 12.76
CA TRP A 18 2.53 -12.80 11.65
C TRP A 18 3.99 -13.04 12.08
N GLY A 19 4.36 -12.63 13.30
CA GLY A 19 5.73 -12.76 13.82
C GLY A 19 6.37 -14.15 13.68
N PRO A 20 5.68 -15.26 13.99
CA PRO A 20 6.22 -16.60 13.80
C PRO A 20 6.66 -16.92 12.36
N ASN A 21 5.99 -16.34 11.35
CA ASN A 21 6.36 -16.52 9.94
C ASN A 21 7.68 -15.81 9.61
N LEU A 22 7.87 -14.57 10.10
CA LEU A 22 9.12 -13.84 9.97
C LEU A 22 10.26 -14.54 10.67
N ILE A 23 10.03 -14.98 11.93
CA ILE A 23 11.00 -15.74 12.73
C ILE A 23 11.47 -16.98 11.97
N ARG A 24 10.56 -17.77 11.41
CA ARG A 24 10.87 -18.98 10.62
C ARG A 24 11.72 -18.65 9.41
N ASN A 25 11.36 -17.63 8.64
CA ASN A 25 12.06 -17.25 7.41
C ASN A 25 13.46 -16.66 7.68
N LEU A 26 13.60 -15.79 8.68
CA LEU A 26 14.89 -15.25 9.08
C LEU A 26 15.84 -16.36 9.56
N ARG A 27 15.31 -17.31 10.33
CA ARG A 27 16.11 -18.45 10.82
C ARG A 27 16.57 -19.38 9.70
N GLN A 28 15.81 -19.50 8.62
CA GLN A 28 16.16 -20.34 7.47
C GLN A 28 17.18 -19.68 6.53
N SER A 29 17.42 -18.37 6.66
CA SER A 29 18.43 -17.69 5.87
C SER A 29 19.84 -18.01 6.35
N PRO A 30 20.74 -18.51 5.49
CA PRO A 30 22.12 -18.81 5.87
C PRO A 30 22.93 -17.56 6.22
N ASP A 31 22.42 -16.40 5.83
CA ASP A 31 23.07 -15.11 6.00
C ASP A 31 22.58 -14.33 7.23
N CYS A 32 21.65 -14.92 7.99
CA CYS A 32 21.01 -14.33 9.15
C CYS A 32 21.20 -15.19 10.40
N LEU A 33 21.58 -14.56 11.50
CA LEU A 33 21.55 -15.16 12.84
C LEU A 33 20.40 -14.52 13.62
N LEU A 34 19.29 -15.26 13.78
CA LEU A 34 18.23 -14.85 14.69
C LEU A 34 18.72 -15.04 16.13
N LYS A 35 19.05 -13.92 16.80
CA LYS A 35 19.68 -13.94 18.12
C LYS A 35 18.67 -13.94 19.26
N ILE A 36 17.60 -13.13 19.14
CA ILE A 36 16.66 -12.91 20.24
C ILE A 36 15.24 -12.64 19.72
N ILE A 37 14.26 -13.15 20.45
CA ILE A 37 12.83 -12.95 20.20
C ILE A 37 12.22 -12.24 21.41
N CYS A 38 11.48 -11.14 21.17
CA CYS A 38 10.82 -10.35 22.19
C CYS A 38 9.29 -10.36 22.02
N ASP A 39 8.56 -10.61 23.11
CA ASP A 39 7.09 -10.39 23.16
C ASP A 39 6.68 -10.17 24.63
N LYS A 40 5.72 -9.27 24.88
CA LYS A 40 5.19 -9.06 26.23
C LYS A 40 4.43 -10.26 26.81
N SER A 41 3.98 -11.17 25.94
CA SER A 41 3.23 -12.37 26.35
C SER A 41 4.18 -13.55 26.62
N GLU A 42 4.34 -13.89 27.89
CA GLU A 42 5.12 -15.06 28.29
C GLU A 42 4.58 -16.36 27.69
N GLN A 43 3.27 -16.45 27.45
CA GLN A 43 2.67 -17.60 26.78
C GLN A 43 3.20 -17.77 25.34
N ARG A 44 3.31 -16.66 24.59
CA ARG A 44 3.86 -16.67 23.23
C ARG A 44 5.35 -16.98 23.23
N LEU A 45 6.11 -16.39 24.15
CA LEU A 45 7.53 -16.70 24.32
C LEU A 45 7.77 -18.17 24.66
N LYS A 46 6.95 -18.75 25.54
CA LYS A 46 7.00 -20.19 25.85
C LYS A 46 6.76 -21.06 24.61
N HIS A 47 5.87 -20.63 23.71
CA HIS A 47 5.66 -21.31 22.43
C HIS A 47 6.88 -21.17 21.52
N MET A 48 7.45 -19.97 21.40
CA MET A 48 8.65 -19.73 20.59
C MET A 48 9.86 -20.52 21.10
N ARG A 49 10.09 -20.61 22.41
CA ARG A 49 11.15 -21.44 23.02
C ARG A 49 11.02 -22.92 22.67
N LYS A 50 9.80 -23.44 22.53
CA LYS A 50 9.58 -24.84 22.10
C LYS A 50 9.95 -25.07 20.65
N LEU A 51 9.76 -24.07 19.79
CA LEU A 51 10.06 -24.17 18.35
C LEU A 51 11.51 -23.82 18.04
N HIS A 52 12.14 -22.97 18.88
CA HIS A 52 13.44 -22.36 18.63
C HIS A 52 14.27 -22.34 19.93
N HIS A 53 14.69 -23.52 20.42
CA HIS A 53 15.33 -23.68 21.74
C HIS A 53 16.73 -23.06 21.87
N ASP A 54 17.36 -22.76 20.75
CA ASP A 54 18.68 -22.14 20.67
C ASP A 54 18.60 -20.60 20.49
N VAL A 55 17.38 -20.01 20.45
CA VAL A 55 17.17 -18.56 20.33
C VAL A 55 16.78 -17.98 21.69
N ALA A 56 17.48 -16.93 22.10
CA ALA A 56 17.14 -16.22 23.34
C ALA A 56 15.74 -15.58 23.25
N THR A 57 15.07 -15.48 24.40
CA THR A 57 13.75 -14.82 24.47
C THR A 57 13.71 -13.86 25.63
N THR A 58 13.05 -12.71 25.45
CA THR A 58 12.83 -11.70 26.49
C THR A 58 11.44 -11.08 26.38
N ASN A 59 10.92 -10.53 27.48
CA ASN A 59 9.73 -9.68 27.48
C ASN A 59 10.08 -8.16 27.49
N GLU A 60 11.36 -7.83 27.55
CA GLU A 60 11.86 -6.46 27.63
C GLU A 60 12.46 -6.00 26.30
N TYR A 61 11.76 -5.10 25.60
CA TYR A 61 12.23 -4.57 24.32
C TYR A 61 13.57 -3.81 24.45
N GLN A 62 13.80 -3.21 25.61
CA GLN A 62 15.02 -2.47 25.90
C GLN A 62 16.29 -3.34 25.77
N GLU A 63 16.21 -4.64 26.04
CA GLU A 63 17.35 -5.54 25.87
C GLU A 63 17.78 -5.64 24.40
N LEU A 64 16.83 -5.64 23.45
CA LEU A 64 17.16 -5.61 22.02
C LEU A 64 17.85 -4.31 21.60
N LEU A 65 17.40 -3.18 22.16
CA LEU A 65 17.96 -1.86 21.84
C LEU A 65 19.41 -1.71 22.36
N GLN A 66 19.68 -2.25 23.55
CA GLN A 66 20.99 -2.17 24.22
C GLN A 66 22.00 -3.23 23.75
N ASP A 67 21.54 -4.28 23.05
CA ASP A 67 22.44 -5.33 22.56
C ASP A 67 23.34 -4.78 21.44
N ALA A 68 24.60 -4.50 21.76
CA ALA A 68 25.58 -4.00 20.80
C ALA A 68 25.88 -4.97 19.64
N GLU A 69 25.59 -6.25 19.80
CA GLU A 69 25.83 -7.25 18.75
C GLU A 69 24.68 -7.36 17.75
N LEU A 70 23.47 -6.83 18.05
CA LEU A 70 22.39 -6.82 17.08
C LEU A 70 22.68 -5.79 15.99
N ASP A 71 22.56 -6.23 14.73
CA ASP A 71 22.63 -5.37 13.55
C ASP A 71 21.25 -4.80 13.20
N ALA A 72 20.17 -5.57 13.41
CA ALA A 72 18.83 -5.20 12.97
C ALA A 72 17.71 -5.68 13.91
N ILE A 73 16.58 -4.99 13.88
CA ILE A 73 15.36 -5.34 14.59
C ILE A 73 14.19 -5.43 13.61
N VAL A 74 13.42 -6.52 13.70
CA VAL A 74 12.17 -6.73 12.97
C VAL A 74 11.01 -6.46 13.91
N VAL A 75 10.14 -5.50 13.54
CA VAL A 75 8.95 -5.09 14.30
C VAL A 75 7.71 -5.72 13.69
N ALA A 76 7.13 -6.71 14.37
CA ALA A 76 5.94 -7.47 13.96
C ALA A 76 4.80 -7.33 14.99
N THR A 77 4.65 -6.16 15.54
CA THR A 77 3.65 -5.80 16.56
C THR A 77 2.38 -5.22 15.90
N PRO A 78 1.28 -4.95 16.65
CA PRO A 78 0.19 -4.12 16.14
C PRO A 78 0.66 -2.72 15.74
N VAL A 79 0.04 -2.15 14.70
CA VAL A 79 0.46 -0.89 14.05
C VAL A 79 0.63 0.28 15.03
N ARG A 80 -0.17 0.34 16.10
CA ARG A 80 -0.07 1.39 17.13
C ARG A 80 1.29 1.46 17.84
N PHE A 81 2.12 0.42 17.73
CA PHE A 81 3.45 0.36 18.34
C PHE A 81 4.59 0.51 17.30
N HIS A 82 4.27 0.50 15.99
CA HIS A 82 5.28 0.52 14.93
C HIS A 82 6.18 1.73 15.02
N PHE A 83 5.60 2.93 15.14
CA PHE A 83 6.35 4.18 15.20
C PHE A 83 7.34 4.21 16.36
N ASP A 84 6.84 4.01 17.60
CA ASP A 84 7.69 4.12 18.80
C ASP A 84 8.82 3.08 18.79
N MET A 85 8.50 1.83 18.41
CA MET A 85 9.49 0.77 18.38
C MET A 85 10.51 0.96 17.25
N ALA A 86 10.06 1.29 16.04
CA ALA A 86 10.97 1.53 14.92
C ALA A 86 11.87 2.74 15.18
N LYS A 87 11.33 3.83 15.73
CA LYS A 87 12.09 5.02 16.11
C LYS A 87 13.16 4.69 17.15
N ALA A 88 12.79 3.98 18.21
CA ALA A 88 13.75 3.57 19.24
C ALA A 88 14.87 2.70 18.66
N ALA A 89 14.55 1.74 17.79
CA ALA A 89 15.54 0.90 17.12
C ALA A 89 16.49 1.70 16.21
N LEU A 90 15.95 2.58 15.37
CA LEU A 90 16.75 3.47 14.52
C LEU A 90 17.65 4.40 15.36
N MET A 91 17.12 4.95 16.46
CA MET A 91 17.91 5.80 17.38
C MET A 91 19.03 5.01 18.04
N ALA A 92 18.83 3.74 18.35
CA ALA A 92 19.83 2.81 18.85
C ALA A 92 20.84 2.32 17.78
N GLY A 93 20.75 2.83 16.53
CA GLY A 93 21.68 2.51 15.45
C GLY A 93 21.41 1.15 14.80
N LYS A 94 20.19 0.62 14.93
CA LYS A 94 19.80 -0.67 14.32
C LYS A 94 19.09 -0.44 12.98
N HIS A 95 19.36 -1.30 11.98
CA HIS A 95 18.53 -1.42 10.80
C HIS A 95 17.14 -1.94 11.21
N VAL A 96 16.07 -1.51 10.51
CA VAL A 96 14.72 -1.84 10.93
C VAL A 96 13.89 -2.38 9.77
N PHE A 97 13.24 -3.50 10.02
CA PHE A 97 12.12 -3.99 9.22
C PHE A 97 10.83 -3.80 10.03
N VAL A 98 9.82 -3.19 9.45
CA VAL A 98 8.51 -2.96 10.10
C VAL A 98 7.42 -3.64 9.28
N GLU A 99 6.54 -4.39 9.94
CA GLU A 99 5.33 -4.88 9.27
C GLU A 99 4.44 -3.73 8.77
N LYS A 100 3.67 -4.04 7.75
CA LYS A 100 2.74 -3.06 7.15
C LYS A 100 1.57 -2.73 8.12
N PRO A 101 1.02 -1.53 8.07
CA PRO A 101 1.59 -0.33 7.46
C PRO A 101 2.76 0.24 8.30
N LEU A 102 3.64 1.02 7.68
CA LEU A 102 4.85 1.56 8.34
C LEU A 102 4.53 2.29 9.65
N ALA A 103 3.48 3.11 9.64
CA ALA A 103 3.05 3.91 10.79
C ALA A 103 1.54 4.21 10.67
N ARG A 104 0.95 4.91 11.65
CA ARG A 104 -0.47 5.31 11.66
C ARG A 104 -0.73 6.63 10.96
N THR A 105 0.28 7.48 10.84
CA THR A 105 0.17 8.81 10.23
C THR A 105 1.34 9.10 9.30
N VAL A 106 1.12 10.02 8.38
CA VAL A 106 2.17 10.52 7.47
C VAL A 106 3.30 11.14 8.25
N ALA A 107 3.01 11.93 9.30
CA ALA A 107 4.03 12.57 10.14
C ALA A 107 4.94 11.56 10.84
N GLU A 108 4.37 10.48 11.42
CA GLU A 108 5.13 9.38 12.02
C GLU A 108 6.04 8.70 10.97
N ALA A 109 5.50 8.43 9.78
CA ALA A 109 6.25 7.79 8.70
C ALA A 109 7.38 8.68 8.15
N GLU A 110 7.14 9.99 7.99
CA GLU A 110 8.14 10.97 7.57
C GLU A 110 9.29 11.05 8.58
N GLU A 111 8.99 11.04 9.87
CA GLU A 111 10.01 11.07 10.92
C GLU A 111 10.87 9.79 10.89
N LEU A 112 10.28 8.61 10.73
CA LEU A 112 11.04 7.37 10.63
C LEU A 112 11.97 7.38 9.41
N VAL A 113 11.48 7.83 8.25
CA VAL A 113 12.28 7.95 7.03
C VAL A 113 13.45 8.91 7.24
N ALA A 114 13.20 10.09 7.82
CA ALA A 114 14.22 11.08 8.08
C ALA A 114 15.33 10.57 9.01
N ILE A 115 14.98 9.88 10.10
CA ILE A 115 15.93 9.27 11.02
C ILE A 115 16.76 8.19 10.33
N ALA A 116 16.13 7.31 9.57
CA ALA A 116 16.82 6.23 8.85
C ALA A 116 17.83 6.78 7.84
N GLU A 117 17.44 7.79 7.05
CA GLU A 117 18.30 8.46 6.09
C GLU A 117 19.46 9.21 6.75
N GLN A 118 19.18 9.97 7.80
CA GLN A 118 20.21 10.72 8.54
C GLN A 118 21.28 9.78 9.13
N LYS A 119 20.87 8.60 9.59
CA LYS A 119 21.78 7.62 10.20
C LYS A 119 22.38 6.64 9.20
N GLY A 120 21.99 6.65 7.92
CA GLY A 120 22.41 5.69 6.92
C GLY A 120 21.95 4.27 7.22
N LEU A 121 20.78 4.11 7.84
CA LEU A 121 20.23 2.83 8.24
C LEU A 121 19.14 2.35 7.24
N VAL A 122 19.06 1.05 7.04
CA VAL A 122 17.99 0.45 6.27
C VAL A 122 16.70 0.51 7.10
N LEU A 123 15.67 1.15 6.54
CA LEU A 123 14.28 1.06 6.98
C LEU A 123 13.49 0.40 5.86
N MET A 124 12.94 -0.79 6.11
CA MET A 124 12.19 -1.59 5.15
C MET A 124 10.81 -1.93 5.71
N VAL A 125 9.79 -1.99 4.85
CA VAL A 125 8.40 -2.25 5.23
C VAL A 125 7.94 -3.57 4.65
N GLY A 126 7.17 -4.33 5.42
CA GLY A 126 6.65 -5.66 5.09
C GLY A 126 5.60 -5.67 3.99
N HIS A 127 5.94 -5.18 2.79
CA HIS A 127 5.11 -5.28 1.60
C HIS A 127 5.40 -6.56 0.82
N THR A 128 5.16 -7.69 1.46
CA THR A 128 5.54 -9.04 1.02
C THR A 128 5.10 -9.38 -0.41
N PHE A 129 3.97 -8.83 -0.89
CA PHE A 129 3.48 -9.12 -2.25
C PHE A 129 4.39 -8.60 -3.36
N LEU A 130 5.23 -7.57 -3.12
CA LEU A 130 6.23 -7.11 -4.10
C LEU A 130 7.34 -8.14 -4.34
N PHE A 131 7.47 -9.11 -3.43
CA PHE A 131 8.39 -10.24 -3.56
C PHE A 131 7.74 -11.47 -4.18
N SER A 132 6.43 -11.42 -4.48
CA SER A 132 5.74 -12.49 -5.21
C SER A 132 6.32 -12.62 -6.63
N PRO A 133 6.76 -13.82 -7.05
CA PRO A 133 7.23 -14.04 -8.42
C PRO A 133 6.19 -13.66 -9.48
N ALA A 134 4.90 -13.81 -9.18
CA ALA A 134 3.82 -13.40 -10.09
C ALA A 134 3.76 -11.87 -10.25
N VAL A 135 3.87 -11.11 -9.15
CA VAL A 135 3.89 -9.63 -9.21
C VAL A 135 5.13 -9.12 -9.95
N ARG A 136 6.30 -9.72 -9.71
CA ARG A 136 7.53 -9.39 -10.44
C ARG A 136 7.37 -9.67 -11.94
N ARG A 137 6.81 -10.83 -12.29
CA ARG A 137 6.55 -11.18 -13.68
C ARG A 137 5.56 -10.21 -14.35
N MET A 138 4.54 -9.79 -13.62
CA MET A 138 3.59 -8.77 -14.08
C MET A 138 4.30 -7.44 -14.38
N LYS A 139 5.20 -6.99 -13.49
CA LYS A 139 6.03 -5.79 -13.71
C LYS A 139 6.91 -5.92 -14.96
N GLU A 140 7.60 -7.05 -15.14
CA GLU A 140 8.41 -7.32 -16.33
C GLU A 140 7.58 -7.22 -17.63
N ILE A 141 6.36 -7.76 -17.65
CA ILE A 141 5.47 -7.71 -18.82
C ILE A 141 5.04 -6.26 -19.11
N ILE A 142 4.76 -5.47 -18.06
CA ILE A 142 4.39 -4.06 -18.20
C ILE A 142 5.59 -3.26 -18.74
N ASP A 143 6.78 -3.45 -18.15
CA ASP A 143 7.99 -2.72 -18.51
C ASP A 143 8.52 -3.09 -19.92
N SER A 144 8.28 -4.31 -20.40
CA SER A 144 8.58 -4.69 -21.77
C SER A 144 7.72 -3.94 -22.80
N GLY A 145 6.64 -3.29 -22.35
CA GLY A 145 5.69 -2.63 -23.22
C GLY A 145 4.69 -3.58 -23.91
N ASP A 146 4.69 -4.86 -23.58
CA ASP A 146 3.80 -5.88 -24.18
C ASP A 146 2.32 -5.53 -24.05
N ILE A 147 1.90 -4.94 -22.93
CA ILE A 147 0.51 -4.55 -22.71
C ILE A 147 0.11 -3.24 -23.42
N GLY A 148 1.08 -2.54 -24.03
CA GLY A 148 0.88 -1.20 -24.56
C GLY A 148 0.83 -0.14 -23.45
N GLU A 149 0.08 0.94 -23.67
CA GLU A 149 -0.13 1.96 -22.64
C GLU A 149 -1.07 1.42 -21.56
N LEU A 150 -0.62 1.47 -20.31
CA LEU A 150 -1.46 1.09 -19.17
C LEU A 150 -2.59 2.11 -19.00
N GLN A 151 -3.83 1.63 -18.97
CA GLN A 151 -5.04 2.44 -18.87
C GLN A 151 -5.57 2.49 -17.44
N TYR A 152 -5.85 1.32 -16.84
CA TYR A 152 -6.28 1.24 -15.46
C TYR A 152 -5.91 -0.08 -14.78
N ILE A 153 -5.98 -0.07 -13.45
CA ILE A 153 -5.82 -1.25 -12.60
C ILE A 153 -7.06 -1.40 -11.71
N SER A 154 -7.58 -2.62 -11.60
CA SER A 154 -8.66 -2.95 -10.65
C SER A 154 -8.19 -4.03 -9.69
N ALA A 155 -8.23 -3.76 -8.39
CA ALA A 155 -7.82 -4.69 -7.34
C ALA A 155 -9.00 -5.03 -6.42
N ARG A 156 -9.09 -6.31 -6.02
CA ARG A 156 -10.12 -6.81 -5.11
C ARG A 156 -9.48 -7.69 -4.05
N ARG A 157 -9.70 -7.34 -2.79
CA ARG A 157 -9.22 -8.11 -1.64
C ARG A 157 -10.35 -8.30 -0.65
N LEU A 158 -10.99 -9.45 -0.74
CA LEU A 158 -12.26 -9.76 -0.10
C LEU A 158 -12.15 -11.08 0.66
N ASN A 159 -12.76 -11.17 1.83
CA ASN A 159 -12.90 -12.41 2.59
C ASN A 159 -13.89 -12.23 3.75
N LEU A 160 -14.36 -13.33 4.34
CA LEU A 160 -14.92 -13.28 5.70
C LEU A 160 -13.72 -13.18 6.66
N GLY A 161 -13.36 -11.94 7.02
CA GLY A 161 -12.10 -11.60 7.65
C GLY A 161 -12.11 -11.57 9.16
N LEU A 162 -10.93 -11.29 9.74
CA LEU A 162 -10.77 -11.01 11.15
C LEU A 162 -10.97 -9.51 11.38
N PHE A 163 -12.14 -9.16 11.93
CA PHE A 163 -12.48 -7.78 12.24
C PHE A 163 -11.49 -7.16 13.23
N GLN A 164 -10.88 -6.06 12.84
CA GLN A 164 -10.00 -5.29 13.71
C GLN A 164 -10.82 -4.33 14.59
N LYS A 165 -10.22 -3.91 15.72
CA LYS A 165 -10.89 -3.00 16.67
C LYS A 165 -10.38 -1.56 16.58
N ASP A 166 -9.25 -1.36 15.92
CA ASP A 166 -8.48 -0.11 15.93
C ASP A 166 -8.18 0.45 14.53
N ILE A 167 -8.46 -0.32 13.48
CA ILE A 167 -8.32 0.11 12.08
C ILE A 167 -9.50 -0.41 11.25
N ASN A 168 -9.83 0.26 10.15
CA ASN A 168 -10.84 -0.20 9.20
C ASN A 168 -10.25 -1.16 8.14
N VAL A 169 -11.13 -1.71 7.29
CA VAL A 169 -10.77 -2.70 6.29
C VAL A 169 -9.77 -2.16 5.25
N ALA A 170 -9.81 -0.85 4.92
CA ALA A 170 -8.85 -0.24 4.00
C ALA A 170 -7.43 -0.26 4.60
N TRP A 171 -7.25 0.15 5.85
CA TRP A 171 -5.95 0.12 6.53
C TRP A 171 -5.38 -1.29 6.71
N ASP A 172 -6.25 -2.30 6.86
CA ASP A 172 -5.80 -3.69 6.97
C ASP A 172 -5.43 -4.31 5.62
N LEU A 173 -6.29 -4.17 4.62
CA LEU A 173 -6.17 -4.91 3.36
C LEU A 173 -5.55 -4.10 2.21
N ALA A 174 -5.88 -2.81 2.06
CA ALA A 174 -5.43 -2.01 0.93
C ALA A 174 -3.91 -1.77 0.86
N PRO A 175 -3.10 -1.76 1.94
CA PRO A 175 -1.65 -1.55 1.84
C PRO A 175 -0.96 -2.48 0.83
N HIS A 176 -1.44 -3.72 0.73
CA HIS A 176 -0.90 -4.69 -0.22
C HIS A 176 -1.18 -4.31 -1.67
N ASP A 177 -2.43 -3.94 -1.97
CA ASP A 177 -2.83 -3.60 -3.33
C ASP A 177 -2.29 -2.23 -3.74
N ILE A 178 -2.27 -1.26 -2.82
CA ILE A 178 -1.64 0.05 -3.04
C ILE A 178 -0.15 -0.13 -3.39
N SER A 179 0.59 -0.92 -2.60
CA SER A 179 2.01 -1.14 -2.86
C SER A 179 2.27 -1.77 -4.23
N ILE A 180 1.45 -2.75 -4.64
CA ILE A 180 1.54 -3.36 -5.97
C ILE A 180 1.24 -2.33 -7.06
N ILE A 181 0.16 -1.56 -6.93
CA ILE A 181 -0.24 -0.55 -7.92
C ILE A 181 0.86 0.50 -8.11
N LEU A 182 1.41 1.03 -7.01
CA LEU A 182 2.52 2.00 -7.07
C LEU A 182 3.76 1.40 -7.75
N HIS A 183 4.08 0.14 -7.45
CA HIS A 183 5.20 -0.57 -8.07
C HIS A 183 4.99 -0.81 -9.58
N LEU A 184 3.77 -1.17 -10.00
CA LEU A 184 3.46 -1.44 -11.40
C LEU A 184 3.45 -0.16 -12.25
N LEU A 185 2.93 0.94 -11.70
CA LEU A 185 2.81 2.22 -12.40
C LEU A 185 4.08 3.06 -12.35
N ASP A 186 4.95 2.82 -11.36
CA ASP A 186 6.12 3.64 -11.04
C ASP A 186 5.75 5.15 -10.96
N GLU A 187 4.58 5.43 -10.40
CA GLU A 187 4.00 6.75 -10.31
C GLU A 187 3.14 6.91 -9.05
N GLN A 188 3.14 8.14 -8.50
CA GLN A 188 2.27 8.51 -7.38
C GLN A 188 0.91 9.01 -7.88
N PRO A 189 -0.20 8.64 -7.22
CA PRO A 189 -1.50 9.18 -7.56
C PRO A 189 -1.59 10.67 -7.21
N SER A 190 -2.35 11.40 -7.98
CA SER A 190 -2.64 12.83 -7.75
C SER A 190 -3.74 13.05 -6.73
N SER A 191 -4.67 12.10 -6.61
CA SER A 191 -5.76 12.15 -5.64
C SER A 191 -6.29 10.77 -5.30
N VAL A 192 -6.96 10.67 -4.15
CA VAL A 192 -7.72 9.50 -3.70
C VAL A 192 -9.14 9.89 -3.33
N SER A 193 -10.10 9.06 -3.72
CA SER A 193 -11.48 9.07 -3.26
C SER A 193 -11.78 7.71 -2.63
N CYS A 194 -12.41 7.69 -1.46
CA CYS A 194 -12.74 6.44 -0.75
C CYS A 194 -14.13 6.53 -0.15
N GLN A 195 -14.96 5.54 -0.44
CA GLN A 195 -16.26 5.34 0.19
C GLN A 195 -16.27 4.04 0.96
N GLY A 196 -17.06 3.97 2.03
CA GLY A 196 -17.14 2.79 2.87
C GLY A 196 -18.43 2.70 3.67
N SER A 197 -18.67 1.53 4.22
CA SER A 197 -19.82 1.23 5.06
C SER A 197 -19.40 0.36 6.25
N SER A 198 -20.10 0.56 7.37
CA SER A 198 -19.89 -0.14 8.64
C SER A 198 -21.14 -0.95 8.98
N HIS A 199 -21.05 -2.27 8.90
CA HIS A 199 -22.19 -3.17 9.12
C HIS A 199 -22.11 -3.87 10.49
N VAL A 200 -20.93 -4.32 10.89
CA VAL A 200 -20.72 -5.08 12.14
C VAL A 200 -20.38 -4.15 13.31
N ASN A 201 -19.39 -3.28 13.13
CA ASN A 201 -19.05 -2.24 14.10
C ASN A 201 -19.35 -0.88 13.47
N ARG A 202 -20.33 -0.14 14.02
CA ARG A 202 -20.85 1.11 13.44
C ARG A 202 -19.81 2.24 13.31
N SER A 203 -18.64 2.11 13.92
CA SER A 203 -17.56 3.11 13.87
C SER A 203 -16.35 2.71 13.03
N ILE A 204 -16.37 1.52 12.43
CA ILE A 204 -15.23 0.97 11.66
C ILE A 204 -15.79 0.39 10.36
N GLU A 205 -15.36 0.93 9.23
CA GLU A 205 -15.76 0.44 7.91
C GLU A 205 -15.24 -0.98 7.69
N ASP A 206 -16.14 -1.88 7.32
CA ASP A 206 -15.88 -3.29 7.02
C ASP A 206 -15.94 -3.59 5.51
N VAL A 207 -16.42 -2.62 4.73
CA VAL A 207 -16.38 -2.59 3.25
C VAL A 207 -15.93 -1.22 2.80
N THR A 208 -14.95 -1.15 1.87
CA THR A 208 -14.49 0.09 1.26
C THR A 208 -14.26 -0.07 -0.23
N MET A 209 -14.49 1.04 -0.97
CA MET A 209 -14.15 1.20 -2.37
C MET A 209 -13.29 2.46 -2.52
N MET A 210 -12.05 2.29 -3.02
CA MET A 210 -11.09 3.37 -3.20
C MET A 210 -10.84 3.59 -4.70
N TYR A 211 -10.72 4.85 -5.10
CA TYR A 211 -10.37 5.28 -6.46
C TYR A 211 -9.12 6.16 -6.40
N LEU A 212 -8.09 5.78 -7.14
CA LEU A 212 -6.83 6.53 -7.26
C LEU A 212 -6.75 7.13 -8.66
N THR A 213 -6.44 8.42 -8.74
CA THR A 213 -6.23 9.12 -10.01
C THR A 213 -4.75 9.35 -10.26
N PHE A 214 -4.27 9.04 -11.47
CA PHE A 214 -2.90 9.24 -11.92
C PHE A 214 -2.85 10.19 -13.11
N LYS A 215 -1.65 10.54 -13.56
CA LYS A 215 -1.46 11.32 -14.79
C LYS A 215 -1.90 10.53 -16.03
N LYS A 216 -2.03 11.22 -17.17
CA LYS A 216 -2.42 10.64 -18.47
C LYS A 216 -3.72 9.82 -18.42
N ASN A 217 -4.71 10.29 -17.64
CA ASN A 217 -6.01 9.65 -17.51
C ASN A 217 -5.95 8.20 -16.99
N ARG A 218 -4.89 7.81 -16.29
CA ARG A 218 -4.78 6.50 -15.63
C ARG A 218 -5.48 6.53 -14.29
N CYS A 219 -6.05 5.39 -13.89
CA CYS A 219 -6.70 5.25 -12.60
C CYS A 219 -6.53 3.85 -12.01
N ALA A 220 -6.81 3.71 -10.72
CA ALA A 220 -6.91 2.41 -10.08
C ALA A 220 -8.11 2.34 -9.14
N PHE A 221 -8.72 1.16 -9.07
CA PHE A 221 -9.83 0.84 -8.18
C PHE A 221 -9.35 -0.21 -7.18
N ILE A 222 -9.69 -0.03 -5.90
CA ILE A 222 -9.37 -1.00 -4.85
C ILE A 222 -10.64 -1.27 -4.05
N GLN A 223 -11.11 -2.51 -4.09
CA GLN A 223 -12.23 -2.99 -3.28
C GLN A 223 -11.71 -3.83 -2.13
N ASN A 224 -12.05 -3.47 -0.90
CA ASN A 224 -11.73 -4.22 0.29
C ASN A 224 -12.99 -4.58 1.07
N SER A 225 -13.07 -5.81 1.57
CA SER A 225 -14.18 -6.24 2.42
C SER A 225 -13.76 -7.35 3.39
N TRP A 226 -14.23 -7.25 4.63
CA TRP A 226 -14.22 -8.35 5.61
C TRP A 226 -15.52 -9.16 5.59
N LEU A 227 -16.51 -8.77 4.75
CA LEU A 227 -17.85 -9.37 4.66
C LEU A 227 -18.09 -9.97 3.27
N ASP A 228 -17.24 -10.90 2.86
CA ASP A 228 -17.41 -11.60 1.58
C ASP A 228 -17.32 -13.12 1.79
N PRO A 229 -18.23 -13.92 1.21
CA PRO A 229 -18.25 -15.37 1.40
C PRO A 229 -17.03 -16.08 0.80
N LYS A 230 -16.37 -15.48 -0.17
CA LYS A 230 -15.18 -16.02 -0.84
C LYS A 230 -13.94 -15.21 -0.52
N LYS A 231 -12.82 -15.90 -0.37
CA LYS A 231 -11.52 -15.25 -0.35
C LYS A 231 -11.12 -14.88 -1.77
N VAL A 232 -11.03 -13.57 -2.05
CA VAL A 232 -10.60 -13.03 -3.35
C VAL A 232 -9.36 -12.18 -3.14
N ARG A 233 -8.32 -12.39 -3.97
CA ARG A 233 -7.09 -11.59 -4.03
C ARG A 233 -6.71 -11.44 -5.49
N GLN A 234 -7.42 -10.59 -6.18
CA GLN A 234 -7.35 -10.49 -7.63
C GLN A 234 -7.00 -9.06 -8.06
N MET A 235 -6.20 -8.95 -9.10
CA MET A 235 -5.89 -7.69 -9.76
C MET A 235 -6.01 -7.85 -11.27
N THR A 236 -6.69 -6.92 -11.92
CA THR A 236 -6.77 -6.80 -13.37
C THR A 236 -6.01 -5.57 -13.81
N VAL A 237 -5.07 -5.74 -14.71
CA VAL A 237 -4.30 -4.67 -15.35
C VAL A 237 -4.75 -4.57 -16.80
N VAL A 238 -5.25 -3.41 -17.19
CA VAL A 238 -5.73 -3.16 -18.55
C VAL A 238 -4.79 -2.23 -19.28
N GLY A 239 -4.20 -2.72 -20.34
CA GLY A 239 -3.37 -1.97 -21.27
C GLY A 239 -4.07 -1.78 -22.62
N SER A 240 -3.51 -0.92 -23.47
CA SER A 240 -4.08 -0.62 -24.79
C SER A 240 -3.94 -1.78 -25.80
N ARG A 241 -3.06 -2.77 -25.53
CA ARG A 241 -2.84 -3.93 -26.39
C ARG A 241 -3.22 -5.25 -25.76
N ARG A 242 -2.95 -5.43 -24.47
CA ARG A 242 -3.20 -6.66 -23.73
C ARG A 242 -3.72 -6.37 -22.32
N MET A 243 -4.35 -7.37 -21.73
CA MET A 243 -4.85 -7.31 -20.36
C MET A 243 -4.24 -8.44 -19.54
N ILE A 244 -3.99 -8.18 -18.25
CA ILE A 244 -3.47 -9.17 -17.31
C ILE A 244 -4.47 -9.38 -16.19
N ILE A 245 -4.75 -10.64 -15.85
CA ILE A 245 -5.41 -11.01 -14.61
C ILE A 245 -4.38 -11.69 -13.71
N TYR A 246 -4.19 -11.13 -12.52
CA TYR A 246 -3.46 -11.73 -11.43
C TYR A 246 -4.45 -12.22 -10.38
N ASP A 247 -4.35 -13.49 -9.99
CA ASP A 247 -5.11 -14.08 -8.90
C ASP A 247 -4.17 -14.80 -7.93
N ASP A 248 -3.98 -14.23 -6.72
CA ASP A 248 -3.10 -14.81 -5.71
C ASP A 248 -3.67 -16.09 -5.08
N THR A 249 -4.98 -16.30 -5.18
CA THR A 249 -5.63 -17.50 -4.64
C THR A 249 -5.48 -18.72 -5.54
N GLU A 250 -5.14 -18.52 -6.81
CA GLU A 250 -4.85 -19.59 -7.74
C GLU A 250 -3.48 -20.23 -7.45
N PRO A 251 -3.41 -21.56 -7.31
CA PRO A 251 -2.15 -22.21 -6.96
C PRO A 251 -1.13 -22.24 -8.10
N LEU A 252 -1.58 -22.42 -9.35
CA LEU A 252 -0.70 -22.63 -10.51
C LEU A 252 -0.83 -21.55 -11.58
N GLU A 253 -2.03 -21.04 -11.81
CA GLU A 253 -2.36 -20.12 -12.90
C GLU A 253 -2.50 -18.68 -12.39
N LYS A 254 -1.54 -18.22 -11.59
CA LYS A 254 -1.61 -16.90 -10.94
C LYS A 254 -1.70 -15.73 -11.92
N LEU A 255 -1.16 -15.85 -13.13
CA LEU A 255 -1.22 -14.83 -14.18
C LEU A 255 -1.86 -15.39 -15.43
N LYS A 256 -2.80 -14.63 -16.00
CA LYS A 256 -3.42 -14.87 -17.30
C LYS A 256 -3.28 -13.59 -18.12
N ILE A 257 -2.70 -13.71 -19.31
CA ILE A 257 -2.49 -12.59 -20.22
C ILE A 257 -3.38 -12.79 -21.43
N TYR A 258 -4.22 -11.79 -21.73
CA TYR A 258 -5.18 -11.83 -22.82
C TYR A 258 -4.76 -10.85 -23.89
N ASP A 259 -4.62 -11.33 -25.14
CA ASP A 259 -4.51 -10.47 -26.32
C ASP A 259 -5.92 -10.01 -26.74
N ALA A 260 -6.46 -9.08 -25.95
CA ALA A 260 -7.78 -8.51 -26.17
C ALA A 260 -7.73 -6.99 -26.05
N ARG A 261 -8.33 -6.29 -27.01
CA ARG A 261 -8.34 -4.83 -27.08
C ARG A 261 -9.49 -4.30 -27.94
N VAL A 262 -9.74 -3.02 -27.81
CA VAL A 262 -10.61 -2.26 -28.71
C VAL A 262 -9.72 -1.43 -29.64
N GLU A 263 -9.93 -1.53 -30.94
CA GLU A 263 -9.22 -0.75 -31.96
C GLU A 263 -10.14 0.38 -32.47
N VAL A 264 -9.60 1.60 -32.44
CA VAL A 264 -10.28 2.78 -32.96
C VAL A 264 -9.75 3.01 -34.37
N PRO A 265 -10.59 3.04 -35.41
CA PRO A 265 -10.13 3.35 -36.76
C PRO A 265 -9.46 4.75 -36.81
N PRO A 266 -8.28 4.88 -37.42
CA PRO A 266 -7.55 6.14 -37.45
C PRO A 266 -8.26 7.23 -38.29
N HIS A 267 -9.07 6.84 -39.29
CA HIS A 267 -9.87 7.73 -40.14
C HIS A 267 -11.21 7.07 -40.47
N TYR A 268 -12.26 7.87 -40.59
CA TYR A 268 -13.56 7.44 -41.07
C TYR A 268 -14.18 8.60 -41.92
N ASP A 269 -14.63 8.28 -43.12
CA ASP A 269 -15.22 9.22 -44.04
C ASP A 269 -16.75 9.24 -44.00
N SER A 270 -17.36 8.27 -43.30
CA SER A 270 -18.82 8.20 -43.12
C SER A 270 -19.20 7.71 -41.71
N PHE A 271 -20.44 8.08 -41.28
CA PHE A 271 -20.99 7.62 -39.98
C PHE A 271 -21.11 6.10 -39.88
N ALA A 272 -21.26 5.41 -41.02
CA ALA A 272 -21.33 3.94 -41.06
C ALA A 272 -19.99 3.27 -40.81
N GLU A 273 -18.84 3.96 -40.97
CA GLU A 273 -17.48 3.46 -40.75
C GLU A 273 -17.02 3.70 -39.31
N PHE A 274 -17.73 4.48 -38.50
CA PHE A 274 -17.45 4.67 -37.10
C PHE A 274 -17.92 3.48 -36.28
N GLN A 275 -17.23 2.34 -36.43
CA GLN A 275 -17.43 1.17 -35.58
C GLN A 275 -16.11 0.81 -34.91
N TYR A 276 -16.16 0.61 -33.59
CA TYR A 276 -15.06 0.04 -32.85
C TYR A 276 -14.84 -1.40 -33.32
N SER A 277 -13.60 -1.75 -33.64
CA SER A 277 -13.22 -3.13 -33.90
C SER A 277 -12.76 -3.78 -32.60
N TYR A 278 -13.25 -4.99 -32.36
CA TYR A 278 -12.89 -5.78 -31.17
C TYR A 278 -11.91 -6.87 -31.61
N HIS A 279 -10.71 -6.82 -31.06
CA HIS A 279 -9.70 -7.86 -31.25
C HIS A 279 -9.75 -8.86 -30.11
N TYR A 280 -9.87 -10.13 -30.45
CA TYR A 280 -9.80 -11.27 -29.54
C TYR A 280 -8.76 -12.24 -30.09
N GLY A 281 -7.56 -12.20 -29.51
CA GLY A 281 -6.47 -13.13 -29.80
C GLY A 281 -6.33 -14.19 -28.72
N ASP A 282 -5.13 -14.72 -28.57
CA ASP A 282 -4.82 -15.78 -27.64
C ASP A 282 -4.80 -15.30 -26.20
N ALA A 283 -5.11 -16.23 -25.26
CA ALA A 283 -4.78 -16.09 -23.86
C ALA A 283 -3.65 -17.05 -23.50
N TYR A 284 -2.64 -16.58 -22.77
CA TYR A 284 -1.58 -17.46 -22.31
C TYR A 284 -1.32 -17.32 -20.80
N ILE A 285 -0.82 -18.40 -20.22
CA ILE A 285 -0.54 -18.52 -18.79
C ILE A 285 0.97 -18.76 -18.65
N PRO A 286 1.75 -17.75 -18.22
CA PRO A 286 3.17 -17.93 -18.02
C PRO A 286 3.45 -18.85 -16.84
N TYR A 287 4.46 -19.71 -16.94
CA TYR A 287 4.97 -20.45 -15.81
C TYR A 287 5.56 -19.50 -14.78
N ILE A 288 5.08 -19.62 -13.53
CA ILE A 288 5.57 -18.86 -12.37
C ILE A 288 6.24 -19.83 -11.40
N LYS A 289 7.53 -19.61 -11.13
CA LYS A 289 8.24 -20.39 -10.12
C LYS A 289 7.63 -20.14 -8.74
N GLN A 290 7.38 -21.23 -8.00
CA GLN A 290 6.78 -21.19 -6.67
C GLN A 290 7.85 -20.93 -5.59
N ASP A 291 8.22 -19.65 -5.42
CA ASP A 291 9.07 -19.23 -4.30
C ASP A 291 8.20 -18.54 -3.23
N GLU A 292 8.49 -18.76 -1.96
CA GLU A 292 7.78 -18.11 -0.84
C GLU A 292 8.13 -16.61 -0.81
N PRO A 293 7.18 -15.69 -1.03
CA PRO A 293 7.47 -14.25 -1.06
C PRO A 293 8.11 -13.72 0.22
N LEU A 294 7.66 -14.19 1.39
CA LEU A 294 8.21 -13.77 2.68
C LEU A 294 9.68 -14.20 2.85
N LYS A 295 10.05 -15.36 2.32
CA LYS A 295 11.46 -15.81 2.31
C LYS A 295 12.33 -14.87 1.47
N LEU A 296 11.84 -14.50 0.29
CA LEU A 296 12.54 -13.56 -0.60
C LEU A 296 12.64 -12.17 0.03
N GLU A 297 11.61 -11.72 0.72
CA GLU A 297 11.58 -10.44 1.43
C GLU A 297 12.57 -10.41 2.59
N CYS A 298 12.59 -11.43 3.45
CA CYS A 298 13.55 -11.54 4.55
C CYS A 298 15.00 -11.57 4.03
N GLN A 299 15.29 -12.33 2.97
CA GLN A 299 16.61 -12.36 2.37
C GLN A 299 16.99 -11.00 1.79
N HIS A 300 16.07 -10.34 1.09
CA HIS A 300 16.30 -9.01 0.53
C HIS A 300 16.64 -7.96 1.62
N PHE A 301 15.98 -8.03 2.79
CA PHE A 301 16.34 -7.18 3.92
C PHE A 301 17.78 -7.39 4.37
N ILE A 302 18.22 -8.64 4.47
CA ILE A 302 19.61 -8.98 4.81
C ILE A 302 20.60 -8.47 3.75
N ASP A 303 20.26 -8.64 2.47
CA ASP A 303 21.08 -8.15 1.35
C ASP A 303 21.19 -6.63 1.34
N CYS A 304 20.12 -5.91 1.67
CA CYS A 304 20.13 -4.45 1.82
C CYS A 304 21.05 -3.98 2.96
N ILE A 305 21.03 -4.66 4.10
CA ILE A 305 21.92 -4.33 5.24
C ILE A 305 23.38 -4.52 4.86
N ARG A 306 23.69 -5.50 4.04
CA ARG A 306 25.05 -5.74 3.54
C ARG A 306 25.49 -4.73 2.47
N GLY A 307 24.57 -3.98 1.89
CA GLY A 307 24.83 -3.14 0.72
C GLY A 307 24.85 -3.91 -0.61
N ASP A 308 24.42 -5.17 -0.63
CA ASP A 308 24.31 -6.01 -1.83
C ASP A 308 23.06 -5.63 -2.67
N ALA A 309 22.07 -4.95 -2.08
CA ALA A 309 20.82 -4.53 -2.72
C ALA A 309 20.31 -3.20 -2.19
N THR A 310 19.40 -2.55 -2.95
CA THR A 310 18.62 -1.38 -2.51
C THR A 310 17.22 -1.83 -2.11
N PRO A 311 16.65 -1.33 -0.97
CA PRO A 311 15.35 -1.75 -0.52
C PRO A 311 14.23 -1.45 -1.52
N ILE A 312 13.56 -2.49 -2.05
CA ILE A 312 12.38 -2.35 -2.92
C ILE A 312 11.21 -1.75 -2.14
N THR A 313 11.06 -2.17 -0.88
CA THR A 313 10.01 -1.71 0.04
C THR A 313 10.60 -0.81 1.12
N GLY A 314 11.49 0.13 0.72
CA GLY A 314 12.14 1.06 1.65
C GLY A 314 11.15 2.00 2.33
N GLY A 315 11.62 2.72 3.36
CA GLY A 315 10.79 3.63 4.16
C GLY A 315 10.02 4.66 3.33
N ARG A 316 10.61 5.19 2.23
CA ARG A 316 9.89 6.11 1.31
C ARG A 316 8.70 5.43 0.62
N ALA A 317 8.85 4.19 0.16
CA ALA A 317 7.74 3.45 -0.43
C ALA A 317 6.63 3.19 0.60
N GLY A 318 7.01 2.83 1.84
CA GLY A 318 6.05 2.70 2.94
C GLY A 318 5.33 4.00 3.29
N LEU A 319 6.04 5.13 3.29
CA LEU A 319 5.47 6.46 3.50
C LEU A 319 4.39 6.80 2.46
N GLU A 320 4.63 6.49 1.18
CA GLU A 320 3.63 6.77 0.13
C GLU A 320 2.36 5.92 0.31
N VAL A 321 2.49 4.68 0.77
CA VAL A 321 1.33 3.85 1.13
C VAL A 321 0.55 4.49 2.28
N VAL A 322 1.23 4.98 3.34
CA VAL A 322 0.59 5.66 4.48
C VAL A 322 -0.11 6.96 4.04
N ARG A 323 0.49 7.75 3.12
CA ARG A 323 -0.14 8.96 2.55
C ARG A 323 -1.49 8.65 1.90
N ILE A 324 -1.55 7.60 1.10
CA ILE A 324 -2.79 7.18 0.44
C ILE A 324 -3.82 6.71 1.47
N LEU A 325 -3.41 5.94 2.48
CA LEU A 325 -4.29 5.45 3.54
C LEU A 325 -4.86 6.59 4.40
N GLU A 326 -4.02 7.55 4.80
CA GLU A 326 -4.46 8.71 5.59
C GLU A 326 -5.43 9.57 4.77
N ALA A 327 -5.11 9.88 3.52
CA ALA A 327 -5.99 10.62 2.62
C ALA A 327 -7.29 9.85 2.30
N SER A 328 -7.26 8.50 2.25
CA SER A 328 -8.47 7.69 2.10
C SER A 328 -9.39 7.80 3.32
N SER A 329 -8.80 7.88 4.53
CA SER A 329 -9.56 8.12 5.76
C SER A 329 -10.20 9.51 5.79
N ASP A 330 -9.51 10.52 5.27
CA ASP A 330 -10.06 11.86 5.16
C ASP A 330 -11.17 11.94 4.10
N SER A 331 -11.03 11.20 3.01
CA SER A 331 -12.09 11.06 2.00
C SER A 331 -13.33 10.37 2.58
N LEU A 332 -13.17 9.30 3.37
CA LEU A 332 -14.28 8.62 4.06
C LEU A 332 -15.06 9.60 4.97
N LYS A 333 -14.37 10.41 5.76
CA LYS A 333 -14.99 11.45 6.61
C LYS A 333 -15.75 12.51 5.79
N GLN A 334 -15.32 12.76 4.55
CA GLN A 334 -15.89 13.70 3.61
C GLN A 334 -16.85 13.01 2.61
N GLN A 335 -17.42 11.86 2.96
CA GLN A 335 -18.40 11.13 2.14
C GLN A 335 -17.90 10.78 0.73
N GLY A 336 -16.61 10.47 0.60
CA GLY A 336 -16.02 10.06 -0.66
C GLY A 336 -15.50 11.20 -1.55
N GLN A 337 -15.42 12.43 -1.04
CA GLN A 337 -14.78 13.51 -1.79
C GLN A 337 -13.32 13.19 -2.08
N ALA A 338 -12.85 13.60 -3.25
CA ALA A 338 -11.47 13.41 -3.66
C ALA A 338 -10.51 14.27 -2.83
N VAL A 339 -9.52 13.63 -2.20
CA VAL A 339 -8.44 14.29 -1.45
C VAL A 339 -7.20 14.33 -2.32
N SER A 340 -6.60 15.52 -2.49
CA SER A 340 -5.38 15.73 -3.26
C SER A 340 -4.17 15.17 -2.51
N LEU A 341 -3.32 14.42 -3.23
CA LEU A 341 -2.04 13.90 -2.75
C LEU A 341 -0.84 14.72 -3.25
N THR A 342 -1.07 15.66 -4.18
CA THR A 342 -0.03 16.59 -4.64
C THR A 342 0.31 17.55 -3.51
N LYS A 343 1.61 17.69 -3.19
CA LYS A 343 2.06 18.71 -2.23
C LYS A 343 1.55 20.06 -2.72
N SER A 344 0.66 20.71 -1.96
CA SER A 344 0.36 22.11 -2.12
C SER A 344 1.69 22.87 -1.99
N SER A 345 2.16 23.46 -3.08
CA SER A 345 3.22 24.46 -3.00
C SER A 345 2.62 25.68 -2.29
N THR A 346 2.66 25.68 -0.97
CA THR A 346 2.42 26.87 -0.17
C THR A 346 3.48 27.90 -0.56
N LYS A 347 3.13 28.76 -1.54
CA LYS A 347 3.80 30.04 -1.71
C LYS A 347 3.61 30.77 -0.37
N HIS A 348 4.68 30.89 0.39
CA HIS A 348 4.77 31.87 1.45
C HIS A 348 4.57 33.24 0.77
N GLY A 349 3.35 33.72 0.78
CA GLY A 349 3.01 35.09 0.43
C GLY A 349 3.66 36.00 1.46
N GLY A 350 4.79 36.59 1.09
CA GLY A 350 5.39 37.66 1.83
C GLY A 350 4.38 38.79 1.96
N GLY A 351 4.01 39.08 3.20
CA GLY A 351 3.16 40.22 3.53
C GLY A 351 3.83 41.53 3.12
N ASN A 352 3.24 42.19 2.15
CA ASN A 352 3.53 43.59 1.86
C ASN A 352 2.51 44.45 2.63
N LYS A 353 2.99 45.10 3.69
CA LYS A 353 2.26 46.17 4.36
C LYS A 353 2.33 47.42 3.47
N GLY A 354 1.21 47.79 2.90
CA GLY A 354 1.00 49.07 2.21
C GLY A 354 -0.11 49.84 2.89
N THR A 355 0.28 50.93 3.46
CA THR A 355 -0.52 51.98 4.15
C THR A 355 -1.39 52.79 3.20
N GLY A 356 -2.62 53.07 3.62
CA GLY A 356 -3.14 54.46 3.47
C GLY A 356 -4.28 54.77 2.56
N GLN A 357 -5.37 55.14 3.19
CA GLN A 357 -6.25 56.33 2.94
C GLN A 357 -7.44 56.26 1.97
N ASN A 358 -8.59 56.41 2.63
CA ASN A 358 -9.73 57.33 2.38
C ASN A 358 -10.43 57.40 1.01
N GLY A 359 -11.75 57.30 1.09
CA GLY A 359 -12.63 58.09 0.25
C GLY A 359 -14.04 57.57 0.00
N SER A 360 -15.00 57.99 0.87
CA SER A 360 -16.39 58.42 0.59
C SER A 360 -17.37 57.51 -0.17
N ALA A 361 -18.47 57.38 0.52
CA ALA A 361 -19.84 57.03 0.20
C ALA A 361 -20.40 57.56 -1.13
N VAL A 362 -21.36 56.79 -1.71
CA VAL A 362 -22.67 57.29 -2.18
C VAL A 362 -23.67 56.16 -2.26
N ASN A 363 -24.89 56.47 -1.81
CA ASN A 363 -26.14 55.73 -1.78
C ASN A 363 -26.69 55.31 -3.15
N GLY A 364 -27.54 54.30 -3.18
CA GLY A 364 -28.48 54.06 -4.26
C GLY A 364 -29.42 52.87 -4.02
N ASN A 365 -30.63 53.21 -3.61
CA ASN A 365 -31.84 52.39 -3.46
C ASN A 365 -32.25 51.59 -4.71
N GLY A 366 -32.99 50.47 -4.49
CA GLY A 366 -34.06 50.14 -5.40
C GLY A 366 -34.53 48.70 -5.50
N GLN A 367 -35.53 48.33 -4.74
CA GLN A 367 -36.73 47.52 -5.05
C GLN A 367 -36.62 46.05 -5.55
N SER A 368 -37.06 45.14 -4.71
CA SER A 368 -38.26 44.25 -4.74
C SER A 368 -38.76 43.71 -6.10
N GLY A 369 -38.92 42.40 -6.13
CA GLY A 369 -39.66 41.65 -7.14
C GLY A 369 -39.93 40.21 -6.71
N GLU A 370 -41.12 39.99 -6.12
CA GLU A 370 -41.72 38.68 -5.88
C GLU A 370 -42.11 37.99 -7.20
N GLY A 371 -42.04 36.68 -7.24
CA GLY A 371 -42.53 35.88 -8.37
C GLY A 371 -42.61 34.38 -8.05
N THR A 372 -43.69 34.03 -7.43
CA THR A 372 -44.53 32.81 -7.43
C THR A 372 -44.04 31.54 -8.17
N VAL A 373 -44.16 30.42 -7.42
CA VAL A 373 -44.22 29.02 -7.83
C VAL A 373 -45.46 28.75 -8.71
N PRO A 374 -45.45 27.74 -9.57
CA PRO A 374 -46.40 26.65 -9.40
C PRO A 374 -45.82 25.22 -9.50
N ALA A 375 -46.47 24.36 -8.73
CA ALA A 375 -46.34 22.92 -8.70
C ALA A 375 -46.99 22.23 -9.90
N GLY A 376 -46.54 20.98 -10.12
CA GLY A 376 -47.40 20.03 -10.83
C GLY A 376 -46.66 19.04 -11.75
N GLY A 377 -46.82 17.73 -11.47
CA GLY A 377 -46.76 16.72 -12.51
C GLY A 377 -46.04 15.42 -12.17
N ARG A 378 -46.75 14.45 -11.59
CA ARG A 378 -46.42 13.02 -11.55
C ARG A 378 -46.54 12.37 -12.92
N SER A 379 -45.70 11.35 -13.18
CA SER A 379 -46.01 10.12 -13.95
C SER A 379 -44.70 9.31 -14.03
N VAL A 380 -44.53 8.14 -13.49
CA VAL A 380 -45.00 6.74 -13.59
C VAL A 380 -44.69 6.06 -14.95
N LEU A 381 -44.09 4.87 -14.82
CA LEU A 381 -43.89 3.72 -15.73
C LEU A 381 -42.50 3.69 -16.44
N ALA A 382 -41.63 2.70 -16.10
CA ALA A 382 -41.61 1.26 -16.33
C ALA A 382 -41.16 0.85 -17.76
N ALA A 383 -39.97 0.35 -17.86
CA ALA A 383 -39.60 -0.96 -18.45
C ALA A 383 -38.12 -1.23 -18.14
#